data_0a3d5a561a530052dda082a3ddcf139a
#
_entry.id   0a3d5a561a530052dda082a3ddcf139a
#
_cell.length_a   1.000
_cell.length_b   1.000
_cell.length_c   1.000
_cell.angle_alpha   90.00
_cell.angle_beta   90.00
_cell.angle_gamma   90.00
#
_symmetry.space_group_name_H-M   'P 1'
#
loop_
_entity.id
_entity.type
_entity.pdbx_description
1 polymer ?
#
loop_
_entity_poly.entity_id
_entity_poly.type
_entity_poly.pdbx_seq_one_letter_code
_entity_poly.pdbx_strand_id
1 'polypeptide(L)'
;MRKMLYILPLLPVLLATPALATGEATPDEAKAMAVKAADFLKSAGPEKAFAEFDAKEGPWHDRDLYVTVIDETGVVAAHGNNTALIGKNVLGLKDVDGKPFIAQFVAVKDAGWVNYKWQNPLTKAVEPKAQYNIHVGTYIVGVGAYAR
;
A
#
# COMPACT_ATOMS: atom_id res chain seq x y z
N MET A 1 7.03 34.50 -62.23
CA MET A 1 7.56 33.93 -60.99
C MET A 1 6.40 33.51 -60.11
N ARG A 2 6.10 32.21 -60.07
CA ARG A 2 5.04 31.63 -59.23
C ARG A 2 5.63 31.28 -57.87
N LYS A 3 5.22 31.97 -56.83
CA LYS A 3 5.58 31.63 -55.44
C LYS A 3 4.72 30.45 -54.98
N MET A 4 5.33 29.31 -54.82
CA MET A 4 4.70 28.13 -54.24
C MET A 4 4.66 28.28 -52.72
N LEU A 5 3.46 28.40 -52.16
CA LEU A 5 3.21 28.48 -50.73
C LEU A 5 3.11 27.03 -50.21
N TYR A 6 4.11 26.57 -49.45
CA TYR A 6 4.05 25.29 -48.77
C TYR A 6 3.23 25.44 -47.50
N ILE A 7 2.04 24.85 -47.50
CA ILE A 7 1.22 24.72 -46.32
C ILE A 7 1.69 23.46 -45.60
N LEU A 8 2.34 23.63 -44.45
CA LEU A 8 2.75 22.54 -43.57
C LEU A 8 1.50 22.08 -42.79
N PRO A 9 1.13 20.79 -42.79
CA PRO A 9 0.01 20.30 -41.99
C PRO A 9 0.40 20.30 -40.52
N LEU A 10 -0.34 21.07 -39.71
CA LEU A 10 -0.25 21.03 -38.28
C LEU A 10 -0.82 19.73 -37.77
N LEU A 11 0.02 18.77 -37.36
CA LEU A 11 -0.43 17.56 -36.69
C LEU A 11 -0.96 17.93 -35.28
N PRO A 12 -2.17 17.51 -34.90
CA PRO A 12 -2.63 17.69 -33.54
C PRO A 12 -1.80 16.79 -32.62
N VAL A 13 -1.06 17.39 -31.71
CA VAL A 13 -0.45 16.69 -30.57
C VAL A 13 -1.60 16.28 -29.66
N LEU A 14 -1.97 15.01 -29.67
CA LEU A 14 -2.83 14.43 -28.63
C LEU A 14 -2.05 14.46 -27.32
N LEU A 15 -2.37 15.41 -26.47
CA LEU A 15 -1.99 15.38 -25.06
C LEU A 15 -2.77 14.25 -24.40
N ALA A 16 -2.12 13.10 -24.23
CA ALA A 16 -2.65 12.02 -23.39
C ALA A 16 -2.72 12.55 -21.96
N THR A 17 -3.92 12.92 -21.51
CA THR A 17 -4.18 13.15 -20.08
C THR A 17 -3.93 11.84 -19.35
N PRO A 18 -3.13 11.82 -18.27
CA PRO A 18 -3.04 10.61 -17.44
C PRO A 18 -4.45 10.29 -16.95
N ALA A 19 -4.97 9.13 -17.33
CA ALA A 19 -6.20 8.61 -16.76
C ALA A 19 -5.97 8.45 -15.26
N LEU A 20 -6.74 9.18 -14.43
CA LEU A 20 -6.80 8.92 -13.00
C LEU A 20 -7.21 7.46 -12.85
N ALA A 21 -6.36 6.66 -12.21
CA ALA A 21 -6.66 5.26 -11.93
C ALA A 21 -7.89 5.19 -11.04
N THR A 22 -9.04 4.88 -11.66
CA THR A 22 -10.31 4.64 -10.94
C THR A 22 -10.44 3.13 -10.77
N GLY A 23 -10.57 2.67 -9.53
CA GLY A 23 -10.72 1.25 -9.22
C GLY A 23 -9.77 0.77 -8.14
N GLU A 24 -9.61 -0.55 -8.03
CA GLU A 24 -8.70 -1.17 -7.09
C GLU A 24 -7.24 -1.02 -7.53
N ALA A 25 -6.36 -0.90 -6.54
CA ALA A 25 -4.94 -0.86 -6.79
C ALA A 25 -4.37 -2.26 -7.11
N THR A 26 -3.27 -2.30 -7.84
CA THR A 26 -2.59 -3.53 -8.22
C THR A 26 -1.58 -4.00 -7.17
N PRO A 27 -1.18 -5.28 -7.16
CA PRO A 27 -0.08 -5.75 -6.32
C PRO A 27 1.24 -4.99 -6.55
N ASP A 28 1.55 -4.61 -7.78
CA ASP A 28 2.77 -3.84 -8.08
C ASP A 28 2.73 -2.43 -7.44
N GLU A 29 1.57 -1.79 -7.45
CA GLU A 29 1.37 -0.50 -6.76
C GLU A 29 1.49 -0.66 -5.24
N ALA A 30 0.94 -1.74 -4.68
CA ALA A 30 1.07 -2.05 -3.25
C ALA A 30 2.54 -2.26 -2.86
N LYS A 31 3.28 -3.05 -3.64
CA LYS A 31 4.72 -3.26 -3.43
C LYS A 31 5.50 -1.96 -3.53
N ALA A 32 5.22 -1.13 -4.53
CA ALA A 32 5.89 0.17 -4.69
C ALA A 32 5.64 1.09 -3.49
N MET A 33 4.42 1.14 -2.97
CA MET A 33 4.10 1.91 -1.77
C MET A 33 4.79 1.33 -0.53
N ALA A 34 4.85 0.01 -0.36
CA ALA A 34 5.54 -0.64 0.75
C ALA A 34 7.03 -0.31 0.77
N VAL A 35 7.70 -0.33 -0.38
CA VAL A 35 9.13 0.05 -0.50
C VAL A 35 9.33 1.51 -0.08
N LYS A 36 8.52 2.43 -0.59
CA LYS A 36 8.58 3.84 -0.21
C LYS A 36 8.33 4.05 1.28
N ALA A 37 7.36 3.34 1.85
CA ALA A 37 7.04 3.43 3.28
C ALA A 37 8.18 2.90 4.15
N ALA A 38 8.81 1.78 3.76
CA ALA A 38 9.99 1.24 4.44
C ALA A 38 11.16 2.22 4.40
N ASP A 39 11.44 2.83 3.26
CA ASP A 39 12.50 3.84 3.12
C ASP A 39 12.18 5.12 3.91
N PHE A 40 10.93 5.53 3.94
CA PHE A 40 10.49 6.67 4.75
C PHE A 40 10.65 6.40 6.25
N LEU A 41 10.27 5.21 6.73
CA LEU A 41 10.50 4.82 8.13
C LEU A 41 11.99 4.86 8.51
N LYS A 42 12.87 4.37 7.64
CA LYS A 42 14.33 4.41 7.85
C LYS A 42 14.87 5.83 7.95
N SER A 43 14.39 6.75 7.10
CA SER A 43 14.91 8.10 6.98
C SER A 43 14.29 9.09 7.97
N ALA A 44 12.98 9.00 8.20
CA ALA A 44 12.24 9.94 9.04
C ALA A 44 12.14 9.52 10.52
N GLY A 45 12.35 8.23 10.79
CA GLY A 45 12.18 7.62 12.11
C GLY A 45 10.72 7.23 12.40
N PRO A 46 10.52 6.36 13.42
CA PRO A 46 9.21 5.76 13.69
C PRO A 46 8.14 6.78 14.07
N GLU A 47 8.45 7.73 14.93
CA GLU A 47 7.46 8.70 15.41
C GLU A 47 6.81 9.47 14.27
N LYS A 48 7.63 10.05 13.38
CA LYS A 48 7.14 10.79 12.23
C LYS A 48 6.48 9.90 11.20
N ALA A 49 7.09 8.75 10.88
CA ALA A 49 6.57 7.84 9.88
C ALA A 49 5.20 7.28 10.28
N PHE A 50 5.03 6.86 11.53
CA PHE A 50 3.75 6.31 12.00
C PHE A 50 2.65 7.35 12.00
N ALA A 51 2.93 8.58 12.43
CA ALA A 51 1.95 9.66 12.37
C ALA A 51 1.45 9.93 10.95
N GLU A 52 2.33 9.87 9.97
CA GLU A 52 1.95 10.03 8.56
C GLU A 52 1.21 8.81 7.99
N PHE A 53 1.60 7.58 8.36
CA PHE A 53 0.93 6.37 7.93
C PHE A 53 -0.50 6.24 8.49
N ASP A 54 -0.74 6.76 9.69
CA ASP A 54 -2.04 6.75 10.35
C ASP A 54 -3.00 7.80 9.78
N ALA A 55 -2.49 8.82 9.09
CA ALA A 55 -3.32 9.85 8.47
C ALA A 55 -4.20 9.24 7.36
N LYS A 56 -5.50 9.58 7.37
CA LYS A 56 -6.47 9.04 6.39
C LYS A 56 -6.31 9.61 4.99
N GLU A 57 -5.60 10.70 4.86
CA GLU A 57 -5.33 11.39 3.61
C GLU A 57 -3.83 11.57 3.45
N GLY A 58 -3.38 11.71 2.21
CA GLY A 58 -1.97 11.95 1.90
C GLY A 58 -1.34 10.81 1.10
N PRO A 59 0.01 10.80 1.00
CA PRO A 59 0.72 9.91 0.07
C PRO A 59 0.70 8.43 0.46
N TRP A 60 0.26 8.11 1.69
CA TRP A 60 0.23 6.75 2.22
C TRP A 60 -1.14 6.09 2.14
N HIS A 61 -2.08 6.77 1.47
CA HIS A 61 -3.40 6.27 1.09
C HIS A 61 -3.62 6.47 -0.40
N ASP A 62 -3.99 5.42 -1.09
CA ASP A 62 -4.38 5.49 -2.49
C ASP A 62 -5.42 4.40 -2.78
N ARG A 63 -6.67 4.81 -3.01
CA ARG A 63 -7.80 3.89 -3.27
C ARG A 63 -7.96 2.90 -2.11
N ASP A 64 -7.67 1.61 -2.31
CA ASP A 64 -7.70 0.54 -1.30
C ASP A 64 -6.35 0.27 -0.63
N LEU A 65 -5.27 0.98 -1.05
CA LEU A 65 -3.95 0.88 -0.44
C LEU A 65 -3.84 1.72 0.83
N TYR A 66 -3.24 1.15 1.85
CA TYR A 66 -2.83 1.83 3.07
C TYR A 66 -1.64 1.12 3.71
N VAL A 67 -0.85 1.85 4.46
CA VAL A 67 0.31 1.30 5.15
C VAL A 67 -0.10 0.70 6.50
N THR A 68 0.44 -0.46 6.83
CA THR A 68 0.39 -1.07 8.16
C THR A 68 1.79 -1.28 8.68
N VAL A 69 1.98 -1.12 9.97
CA VAL A 69 3.23 -1.44 10.65
C VAL A 69 2.93 -2.25 11.91
N ILE A 70 3.57 -3.38 12.03
CA ILE A 70 3.59 -4.17 13.28
C ILE A 70 5.03 -4.33 13.75
N ASP A 71 5.22 -4.56 15.04
CA ASP A 71 6.53 -4.98 15.53
C ASP A 71 6.68 -6.50 15.50
N GLU A 72 7.88 -7.00 15.77
CA GLU A 72 8.20 -8.44 15.78
C GLU A 72 7.42 -9.24 16.82
N THR A 73 6.80 -8.59 17.81
CA THR A 73 5.94 -9.23 18.82
C THR A 73 4.47 -9.26 18.41
N GLY A 74 4.12 -8.65 17.28
CA GLY A 74 2.77 -8.58 16.76
C GLY A 74 1.94 -7.40 17.27
N VAL A 75 2.57 -6.40 17.88
CA VAL A 75 1.89 -5.16 18.28
C VAL A 75 1.77 -4.22 17.09
N VAL A 76 0.58 -3.69 16.87
CA VAL A 76 0.34 -2.71 15.80
C VAL A 76 0.93 -1.37 16.17
N ALA A 77 1.88 -0.88 15.37
CA ALA A 77 2.52 0.43 15.54
C ALA A 77 1.86 1.53 14.70
N ALA A 78 1.38 1.18 13.50
CA ALA A 78 0.63 2.08 12.63
C ALA A 78 -0.38 1.31 11.77
N HIS A 79 -1.51 1.94 11.44
CA HIS A 79 -2.53 1.31 10.62
C HIS A 79 -3.42 2.36 9.91
N GLY A 80 -3.12 2.62 8.64
CA GLY A 80 -3.76 3.69 7.89
C GLY A 80 -5.28 3.58 7.73
N ASN A 81 -5.85 2.38 7.79
CA ASN A 81 -7.30 2.20 7.66
C ASN A 81 -8.05 2.05 8.99
N ASN A 82 -7.39 1.55 10.05
CA ASN A 82 -8.03 1.30 11.34
C ASN A 82 -7.09 1.61 12.50
N THR A 83 -7.07 2.86 12.93
CA THR A 83 -6.24 3.33 14.03
C THR A 83 -6.63 2.75 15.39
N ALA A 84 -7.83 2.16 15.52
CA ALA A 84 -8.26 1.49 16.77
C ALA A 84 -7.44 0.22 17.07
N LEU A 85 -6.69 -0.31 16.09
CA LEU A 85 -5.79 -1.45 16.26
C LEU A 85 -4.43 -1.05 16.85
N ILE A 86 -4.05 0.22 16.78
CA ILE A 86 -2.74 0.70 17.26
C ILE A 86 -2.58 0.40 18.74
N GLY A 87 -1.42 -0.15 19.10
CA GLY A 87 -1.08 -0.58 20.45
C GLY A 87 -1.62 -1.96 20.86
N LYS A 88 -2.44 -2.59 20.02
CA LYS A 88 -2.96 -3.95 20.28
C LYS A 88 -2.00 -5.00 19.76
N ASN A 89 -1.83 -6.08 20.53
CA ASN A 89 -1.15 -7.28 20.05
C ASN A 89 -2.14 -8.11 19.21
N VAL A 90 -1.83 -8.30 17.95
CA VAL A 90 -2.66 -9.02 16.99
C VAL A 90 -2.00 -10.32 16.48
N LEU A 91 -0.93 -10.77 17.14
CA LEU A 91 -0.18 -11.95 16.70
C LEU A 91 -1.05 -13.20 16.52
N GLY A 92 -2.05 -13.37 17.37
CA GLY A 92 -2.98 -14.50 17.32
C GLY A 92 -4.17 -14.32 16.38
N LEU A 93 -4.25 -13.16 15.69
CA LEU A 93 -5.36 -12.88 14.78
C LEU A 93 -5.32 -13.80 13.56
N LYS A 94 -6.50 -14.33 13.20
CA LYS A 94 -6.69 -15.16 12.01
C LYS A 94 -7.69 -14.51 11.08
N ASP A 95 -7.56 -14.80 9.80
CA ASP A 95 -8.57 -14.39 8.83
C ASP A 95 -9.82 -15.30 8.89
N VAL A 96 -10.81 -15.06 8.04
CA VAL A 96 -12.07 -15.82 8.00
C VAL A 96 -11.90 -17.31 7.69
N ASP A 97 -10.78 -17.69 7.07
CA ASP A 97 -10.42 -19.08 6.77
C ASP A 97 -9.54 -19.70 7.87
N GLY A 98 -9.29 -18.99 8.96
CA GLY A 98 -8.46 -19.46 10.07
C GLY A 98 -6.96 -19.29 9.83
N LYS A 99 -6.53 -18.54 8.82
CA LYS A 99 -5.13 -18.33 8.49
C LYS A 99 -4.47 -17.34 9.47
N PRO A 100 -3.36 -17.72 10.14
CA PRO A 100 -2.65 -16.87 11.09
C PRO A 100 -1.74 -15.87 10.34
N PHE A 101 -2.32 -14.93 9.63
CA PHE A 101 -1.61 -14.06 8.68
C PHE A 101 -0.63 -13.09 9.35
N ILE A 102 -0.91 -12.63 10.57
CA ILE A 102 0.01 -11.77 11.33
C ILE A 102 1.30 -12.52 11.68
N ALA A 103 1.18 -13.78 12.12
CA ALA A 103 2.35 -14.62 12.38
C ALA A 103 3.18 -14.82 11.09
N GLN A 104 2.53 -14.88 9.93
CA GLN A 104 3.22 -14.95 8.64
C GLN A 104 3.91 -13.63 8.27
N PHE A 105 3.34 -12.47 8.63
CA PHE A 105 4.02 -11.18 8.45
C PHE A 105 5.32 -11.13 9.26
N VAL A 106 5.26 -11.52 10.54
CA VAL A 106 6.42 -11.55 11.42
C VAL A 106 7.48 -12.56 10.94
N ALA A 107 7.07 -13.67 10.31
CA ALA A 107 7.96 -14.68 9.78
C ALA A 107 8.69 -14.29 8.48
N VAL A 108 8.30 -13.23 7.81
CA VAL A 108 9.01 -12.72 6.63
C VAL A 108 10.41 -12.26 7.07
N LYS A 109 11.48 -12.75 6.43
CA LYS A 109 12.86 -12.42 6.85
C LYS A 109 13.27 -11.00 6.43
N ASP A 110 13.34 -10.74 5.13
CA ASP A 110 13.73 -9.44 4.58
C ASP A 110 12.51 -8.74 3.99
N ALA A 111 11.91 -9.38 2.99
CA ALA A 111 10.68 -8.92 2.35
C ALA A 111 9.93 -10.10 1.70
N GLY A 112 8.61 -10.01 1.60
CA GLY A 112 7.82 -11.04 0.97
C GLY A 112 6.33 -10.80 0.98
N TRP A 113 5.64 -11.58 0.15
CA TRP A 113 4.20 -11.57 0.04
C TRP A 113 3.55 -12.51 1.05
N VAL A 114 2.43 -12.06 1.63
CA VAL A 114 1.51 -12.89 2.41
C VAL A 114 0.10 -12.66 1.87
N ASN A 115 -0.57 -13.76 1.54
CA ASN A 115 -1.95 -13.75 1.06
C ASN A 115 -2.90 -14.13 2.19
N TYR A 116 -3.97 -13.36 2.38
CA TYR A 116 -5.00 -13.58 3.39
C TYR A 116 -6.31 -12.92 2.96
N LYS A 117 -7.36 -13.06 3.73
CA LYS A 117 -8.64 -12.38 3.48
C LYS A 117 -8.86 -11.28 4.50
N TRP A 118 -9.23 -10.10 4.02
CA TRP A 118 -9.47 -8.95 4.88
C TRP A 118 -10.55 -8.03 4.31
N GLN A 119 -11.13 -7.18 5.17
CA GLN A 119 -12.14 -6.22 4.73
C GLN A 119 -11.52 -5.15 3.84
N ASN A 120 -12.04 -5.02 2.62
CA ASN A 120 -11.66 -3.96 1.69
C ASN A 120 -12.26 -2.62 2.17
N PRO A 121 -11.47 -1.54 2.31
CA PRO A 121 -11.96 -0.25 2.79
C PRO A 121 -12.95 0.42 1.82
N LEU A 122 -12.93 0.08 0.54
CA LEU A 122 -13.83 0.63 -0.47
C LEU A 122 -15.15 -0.13 -0.56
N THR A 123 -15.09 -1.46 -0.66
CA THR A 123 -16.28 -2.31 -0.84
C THR A 123 -16.95 -2.73 0.46
N LYS A 124 -16.21 -2.67 1.58
CA LYS A 124 -16.58 -3.18 2.91
C LYS A 124 -16.76 -4.71 2.97
N ALA A 125 -16.54 -5.40 1.87
CA ALA A 125 -16.56 -6.86 1.81
C ALA A 125 -15.22 -7.46 2.26
N VAL A 126 -15.25 -8.69 2.78
CA VAL A 126 -14.04 -9.48 3.04
C VAL A 126 -13.61 -10.11 1.72
N GLU A 127 -12.42 -9.75 1.27
CA GLU A 127 -11.90 -10.12 -0.04
C GLU A 127 -10.47 -10.66 0.08
N PRO A 128 -9.98 -11.46 -0.89
CA PRO A 128 -8.60 -11.86 -0.97
C PRO A 128 -7.67 -10.64 -1.05
N LYS A 129 -6.61 -10.64 -0.26
CA LYS A 129 -5.62 -9.58 -0.18
C LYS A 129 -4.22 -10.16 -0.27
N ALA A 130 -3.37 -9.57 -1.11
CA ALA A 130 -1.95 -9.83 -1.15
C ALA A 130 -1.21 -8.64 -0.53
N GLN A 131 -0.50 -8.86 0.57
CA GLN A 131 0.28 -7.83 1.26
C GLN A 131 1.77 -8.08 1.08
N TYR A 132 2.49 -7.08 0.60
CA TYR A 132 3.95 -7.10 0.58
C TYR A 132 4.48 -6.52 1.89
N ASN A 133 5.31 -7.29 2.58
CA ASN A 133 5.84 -6.97 3.90
C ASN A 133 7.35 -6.81 3.81
N ILE A 134 7.90 -5.81 4.49
CA ILE A 134 9.34 -5.48 4.50
C ILE A 134 9.78 -5.30 5.96
N HIS A 135 10.83 -6.00 6.38
CA HIS A 135 11.46 -5.77 7.67
C HIS A 135 12.27 -4.47 7.67
N VAL A 136 12.04 -3.65 8.68
CA VAL A 136 12.79 -2.42 8.95
C VAL A 136 13.14 -2.40 10.44
N GLY A 137 14.33 -2.82 10.79
CA GLY A 137 14.70 -2.97 12.21
C GLY A 137 13.82 -4.00 12.92
N THR A 138 13.10 -3.56 13.93
CA THR A 138 12.13 -4.40 14.68
C THR A 138 10.70 -4.30 14.15
N TYR A 139 10.48 -3.58 13.05
CA TYR A 139 9.16 -3.37 12.46
C TYR A 139 8.99 -4.13 11.15
N ILE A 140 7.77 -4.50 10.86
CA ILE A 140 7.33 -5.03 9.58
C ILE A 140 6.36 -4.01 8.97
N VAL A 141 6.79 -3.40 7.86
CA VAL A 141 5.98 -2.46 7.08
C VAL A 141 5.29 -3.21 5.96
N GLY A 142 3.99 -3.07 5.84
CA GLY A 142 3.21 -3.77 4.83
C GLY A 142 2.20 -2.89 4.12
N VAL A 143 2.00 -3.17 2.83
CA VAL A 143 0.92 -2.62 2.01
C VAL A 143 0.33 -3.76 1.18
N GLY A 144 -0.99 -3.86 1.14
CA GLY A 144 -1.67 -4.93 0.42
C GLY A 144 -2.70 -4.43 -0.56
N ALA A 145 -2.76 -5.12 -1.71
CA ALA A 145 -3.81 -4.94 -2.72
C ALA A 145 -4.82 -6.07 -2.65
N TYR A 146 -6.08 -5.75 -2.94
CA TYR A 146 -7.16 -6.74 -2.98
C TYR A 146 -7.25 -7.34 -4.39
N ALA A 147 -7.45 -8.66 -4.45
CA ALA A 147 -7.65 -9.39 -5.68
C ALA A 147 -9.14 -9.66 -5.90
N ARG A 148 -9.60 -9.50 -7.14
CA ARG A 148 -10.92 -10.00 -7.61
C ARG A 148 -10.79 -11.33 -8.29
#